data_05215131f13a4c3f50a03727d2464f05
#
_entry.id   05215131f13a4c3f50a03727d2464f05
#
_cell.length_a   1.000
_cell.length_b   1.000
_cell.length_c   1.000
_cell.angle_alpha   90.00
_cell.angle_beta   90.00
_cell.angle_gamma   90.00
#
_symmetry.space_group_name_H-M   'P 1'
#
loop_
_entity.id
_entity.type
_entity.pdbx_description
1 polymer ?
#
loop_
_entity_poly.entity_id
_entity_poly.type
_entity_poly.pdbx_seq_one_letter_code
_entity_poly.pdbx_strand_id
1 'polypeptide(L)'
;PLHSGQRYYAQGCDLIVTAMVSAGAEVIAAGNIHVYAPLRGRALAGASGDKNARIFTTSLEAELLSIAGLYRTFEAGVPAELLRQPATVSLVEDAGELRLTIVPLALR
;
A
#
# COMPACT_ATOMS: atom_id res chain seq x y z
N PRO A 1 16.17 3.12 4.57
CA PRO A 1 14.99 3.43 3.75
C PRO A 1 15.17 3.02 2.30
N LEU A 2 14.06 2.76 1.62
CA LEU A 2 14.09 2.56 0.18
C LEU A 2 14.03 3.93 -0.49
N HIS A 3 15.02 4.20 -1.34
CA HIS A 3 15.17 5.50 -2.00
C HIS A 3 14.47 5.56 -3.35
N SER A 4 14.26 6.78 -3.84
CA SER A 4 13.66 7.02 -5.15
C SER A 4 14.39 6.21 -6.24
N GLY A 5 13.61 5.61 -7.13
CA GLY A 5 14.12 4.74 -8.19
C GLY A 5 14.40 3.30 -7.78
N GLN A 6 14.42 3.00 -6.49
CA GLN A 6 14.60 1.63 -6.02
C GLN A 6 13.29 0.85 -6.06
N ARG A 7 13.42 -0.43 -6.37
CA ARG A 7 12.29 -1.36 -6.40
C ARG A 7 12.66 -2.61 -5.62
N TYR A 8 11.77 -3.03 -4.73
CA TYR A 8 11.93 -4.27 -4.00
C TYR A 8 10.75 -5.19 -4.28
N TYR A 9 11.02 -6.43 -4.64
CA TYR A 9 10.00 -7.42 -4.97
C TYR A 9 10.15 -8.66 -4.10
N ALA A 10 9.09 -9.00 -3.33
CA ALA A 10 9.03 -10.22 -2.54
C ALA A 10 8.18 -11.26 -3.28
N GLN A 11 8.85 -12.26 -3.86
CA GLN A 11 8.20 -13.34 -4.59
C GLN A 11 7.60 -14.38 -3.65
N GLY A 12 6.33 -14.72 -3.87
CA GLY A 12 5.67 -15.84 -3.21
C GLY A 12 5.40 -15.66 -1.72
N CYS A 13 5.48 -14.44 -1.19
CA CYS A 13 5.29 -14.21 0.23
C CYS A 13 4.84 -12.78 0.52
N ASP A 14 4.60 -12.52 1.80
CA ASP A 14 4.35 -11.17 2.29
C ASP A 14 5.67 -10.40 2.39
N LEU A 15 5.58 -9.09 2.36
CA LEU A 15 6.71 -8.19 2.51
C LEU A 15 6.51 -7.35 3.77
N ILE A 16 7.51 -7.36 4.64
CA ILE A 16 7.51 -6.51 5.83
C ILE A 16 8.68 -5.54 5.71
N VAL A 17 8.36 -4.25 5.74
CA VAL A 17 9.32 -3.16 5.62
C VAL A 17 9.29 -2.36 6.91
N THR A 18 10.45 -2.20 7.54
CA THR A 18 10.56 -1.46 8.79
C THR A 18 11.24 -0.10 8.63
N ALA A 19 11.53 0.27 7.39
CA ALA A 19 12.11 1.56 7.05
C ALA A 19 11.20 2.28 6.05
N MET A 20 11.38 3.61 5.95
CA MET A 20 10.57 4.43 5.05
C MET A 20 10.70 3.99 3.59
N VAL A 21 9.57 3.94 2.91
CA VAL A 21 9.51 3.80 1.46
C VAL A 21 9.42 5.21 0.89
N SER A 22 10.54 5.72 0.39
CA SER A 22 10.65 7.10 -0.08
C SER A 22 9.83 7.35 -1.34
N ALA A 23 9.51 8.61 -1.58
CA ALA A 23 8.88 9.01 -2.85
C ALA A 23 9.71 8.49 -4.03
N GLY A 24 9.05 7.93 -5.04
CA GLY A 24 9.71 7.32 -6.19
C GLY A 24 10.23 5.90 -5.97
N ALA A 25 10.23 5.39 -4.74
CA ALA A 25 10.55 3.99 -4.47
C ALA A 25 9.29 3.13 -4.61
N GLU A 26 9.49 1.83 -4.84
CA GLU A 26 8.39 0.90 -5.08
C GLU A 26 8.63 -0.42 -4.34
N VAL A 27 7.61 -0.92 -3.66
CA VAL A 27 7.61 -2.25 -3.04
C VAL A 27 6.51 -3.08 -3.64
N ILE A 28 6.81 -4.34 -3.96
CA ILE A 28 5.90 -5.26 -4.63
C ILE A 28 5.93 -6.59 -3.87
N ALA A 29 4.76 -7.18 -3.62
CA ALA A 29 4.67 -8.49 -3.01
C ALA A 29 3.57 -9.32 -3.65
N ALA A 30 3.76 -10.62 -3.74
CA ALA A 30 2.70 -11.53 -4.18
C ALA A 30 1.57 -11.60 -3.14
N GLY A 31 1.90 -11.47 -1.86
CA GLY A 31 0.97 -11.43 -0.74
C GLY A 31 0.76 -10.02 -0.20
N ASN A 32 0.72 -9.92 1.12
CA ASN A 32 0.49 -8.66 1.83
C ASN A 32 1.77 -7.83 1.91
N ILE A 33 1.58 -6.52 2.12
CA ILE A 33 2.68 -5.59 2.40
C ILE A 33 2.41 -4.91 3.73
N HIS A 34 3.40 -4.92 4.60
CA HIS A 34 3.39 -4.20 5.87
C HIS A 34 4.53 -3.19 5.87
N VAL A 35 4.20 -1.91 5.98
CA VAL A 35 5.21 -0.85 6.07
C VAL A 35 5.05 -0.17 7.43
N TYR A 36 5.92 -0.53 8.37
CA TYR A 36 5.93 0.04 9.72
C TYR A 36 6.81 1.29 9.78
N ALA A 37 6.55 2.19 8.84
CA ALA A 37 7.27 3.44 8.62
C ALA A 37 6.47 4.27 7.62
N PRO A 38 6.86 5.52 7.33
CA PRO A 38 6.17 6.29 6.30
C PRO A 38 6.24 5.61 4.93
N LEU A 39 5.06 5.46 4.30
CA LEU A 39 4.93 4.94 2.95
C LEU A 39 4.66 6.13 2.03
N ARG A 40 5.71 6.63 1.37
CA ARG A 40 5.64 7.80 0.49
C ARG A 40 5.70 7.46 -0.99
N GLY A 41 6.19 6.27 -1.31
CA GLY A 41 6.29 5.81 -2.69
C GLY A 41 5.09 4.99 -3.12
N ARG A 42 5.37 3.85 -3.77
CA ARG A 42 4.35 2.96 -4.32
C ARG A 42 4.40 1.60 -3.66
N ALA A 43 3.23 1.02 -3.40
CA ALA A 43 3.11 -0.32 -2.85
C ALA A 43 2.10 -1.12 -3.68
N LEU A 44 2.53 -2.29 -4.17
CA LEU A 44 1.74 -3.18 -5.00
C LEU A 44 1.67 -4.55 -4.34
N ALA A 45 0.56 -4.83 -3.68
CA ALA A 45 0.30 -6.11 -3.02
C ALA A 45 -0.49 -7.03 -3.94
N GLY A 46 -0.48 -8.32 -3.62
CA GLY A 46 -1.22 -9.31 -4.40
C GLY A 46 -0.81 -9.32 -5.86
N ALA A 47 0.47 -9.12 -6.16
CA ALA A 47 0.95 -8.88 -7.51
C ALA A 47 0.68 -10.04 -8.47
N SER A 48 0.48 -11.26 -7.95
CA SER A 48 0.12 -12.43 -8.75
C SER A 48 -1.40 -12.63 -8.90
N GLY A 49 -2.21 -11.67 -8.44
CA GLY A 49 -3.66 -11.71 -8.55
C GLY A 49 -4.41 -12.04 -7.27
N ASP A 50 -3.74 -12.00 -6.12
CA ASP A 50 -4.38 -12.25 -4.83
C ASP A 50 -5.23 -11.05 -4.40
N LYS A 51 -6.55 -11.20 -4.57
CA LYS A 51 -7.54 -10.16 -4.23
C LYS A 51 -7.75 -9.99 -2.73
N ASN A 52 -7.25 -10.91 -1.93
CA ASN A 52 -7.34 -10.84 -0.47
C ASN A 52 -6.12 -10.21 0.16
N ALA A 53 -5.11 -9.88 -0.64
CA ALA A 53 -3.92 -9.20 -0.15
C ALA A 53 -4.28 -7.82 0.40
N ARG A 54 -3.51 -7.37 1.38
CA ARG A 54 -3.71 -6.08 2.03
C ARG A 54 -2.40 -5.33 2.14
N ILE A 55 -2.52 -4.02 2.27
CA ILE A 55 -1.38 -3.15 2.57
C ILE A 55 -1.66 -2.49 3.91
N PHE A 56 -0.69 -2.58 4.81
CA PHE A 56 -0.74 -1.93 6.11
C PHE A 56 0.41 -0.93 6.18
N THR A 57 0.14 0.26 6.68
CA THR A 57 1.20 1.21 6.96
C THR A 57 0.90 1.98 8.23
N THR A 58 1.95 2.40 8.91
CA THR A 58 1.82 3.25 10.10
C THR A 58 1.69 4.73 9.73
N SER A 59 2.02 5.10 8.48
CA SER A 59 1.92 6.50 8.04
C SER A 59 1.72 6.55 6.53
N LEU A 60 0.49 6.83 6.10
CA LEU A 60 0.11 6.84 4.69
C LEU A 60 0.43 8.19 4.04
N GLU A 61 1.36 8.16 3.07
CA GLU A 61 1.74 9.33 2.28
C GLU A 61 1.97 8.93 0.82
N ALA A 62 1.35 7.84 0.38
CA ALA A 62 1.70 7.15 -0.85
C ALA A 62 1.41 7.92 -2.13
N GLU A 63 2.18 7.63 -3.18
CA GLU A 63 1.93 8.07 -4.54
C GLU A 63 0.94 7.15 -5.25
N LEU A 64 1.05 5.85 -5.00
CA LEU A 64 0.21 4.82 -5.63
C LEU A 64 0.09 3.61 -4.71
N LEU A 65 -1.11 3.07 -4.64
CA LEU A 65 -1.41 1.80 -3.96
C LEU A 65 -2.09 0.89 -4.96
N SER A 66 -1.71 -0.39 -4.97
CA SER A 66 -2.32 -1.39 -5.85
C SER A 66 -2.51 -2.69 -5.11
N ILE A 67 -3.65 -3.35 -5.35
CA ILE A 67 -3.90 -4.72 -4.89
C ILE A 67 -4.45 -5.52 -6.07
N ALA A 68 -3.78 -6.62 -6.39
CA ALA A 68 -4.17 -7.52 -7.48
C ALA A 68 -4.42 -6.77 -8.80
N GLY A 69 -3.64 -5.74 -9.07
CA GLY A 69 -3.72 -4.94 -10.29
C GLY A 69 -4.73 -3.80 -10.25
N LEU A 70 -5.58 -3.72 -9.23
CA LEU A 70 -6.47 -2.58 -9.06
C LEU A 70 -5.75 -1.50 -8.27
N TYR A 71 -5.61 -0.31 -8.84
CA TYR A 71 -4.75 0.71 -8.25
C TYR A 71 -5.46 2.04 -8.06
N ARG A 72 -4.89 2.85 -7.19
CA ARG A 72 -5.29 4.23 -6.96
C ARG A 72 -4.05 5.10 -6.86
N THR A 73 -4.06 6.23 -7.58
CA THR A 73 -3.00 7.23 -7.52
C THR A 73 -3.44 8.42 -6.68
N PHE A 74 -2.47 9.14 -6.13
CA PHE A 74 -2.72 10.30 -5.28
C PHE A 74 -1.98 11.53 -5.84
N GLU A 75 -2.32 11.91 -7.07
CA GLU A 75 -1.65 13.05 -7.75
C GLU A 75 -1.87 14.37 -7.03
N ALA A 76 -3.05 14.54 -6.44
CA ALA A 76 -3.37 15.74 -5.64
C ALA A 76 -2.99 15.56 -4.15
N GLY A 77 -2.26 14.50 -3.83
CA GLY A 77 -1.93 14.14 -2.45
C GLY A 77 -2.97 13.25 -1.80
N VAL A 78 -2.59 12.63 -0.70
CA VAL A 78 -3.49 11.80 0.10
C VAL A 78 -4.50 12.71 0.80
N PRO A 79 -5.80 12.34 0.84
CA PRO A 79 -6.80 13.14 1.55
C PRO A 79 -6.38 13.43 2.99
N ALA A 80 -6.72 14.62 3.47
CA ALA A 80 -6.25 15.12 4.77
C ALA A 80 -6.57 14.17 5.94
N GLU A 81 -7.73 13.50 5.89
CA GLU A 81 -8.16 12.58 6.94
C GLU A 81 -7.36 11.27 6.96
N LEU A 82 -6.64 10.96 5.89
CA LEU A 82 -5.81 9.76 5.77
C LEU A 82 -4.32 10.08 5.82
N LEU A 83 -3.94 11.32 5.54
CA LEU A 83 -2.53 11.72 5.43
C LEU A 83 -1.80 11.50 6.75
N ARG A 84 -0.71 10.75 6.66
CA ARG A 84 0.16 10.40 7.80
C ARG A 84 -0.55 9.63 8.90
N GLN A 85 -1.69 9.02 8.58
CA GLN A 85 -2.41 8.15 9.51
C GLN A 85 -2.07 6.68 9.28
N PRO A 86 -2.09 5.85 10.32
CA PRO A 86 -2.06 4.41 10.14
C PRO A 86 -3.28 3.98 9.34
N ALA A 87 -3.08 3.10 8.37
CA ALA A 87 -4.15 2.70 7.47
C ALA A 87 -4.01 1.26 7.00
N THR A 88 -5.15 0.66 6.68
CA THR A 88 -5.24 -0.61 5.98
C THR A 88 -5.86 -0.38 4.62
N VAL A 89 -5.23 -0.95 3.59
CA VAL A 89 -5.72 -0.92 2.22
C VAL A 89 -6.16 -2.31 1.83
N SER A 90 -7.36 -2.45 1.29
CA SER A 90 -7.89 -3.74 0.86
C SER A 90 -8.84 -3.57 -0.31
N LEU A 91 -9.18 -4.68 -0.97
CA LEU A 91 -10.25 -4.71 -1.95
C LEU A 91 -11.54 -5.13 -1.28
N VAL A 92 -12.61 -4.43 -1.59
CA VAL A 92 -13.96 -4.73 -1.12
C VAL A 92 -14.85 -4.92 -2.35
N GLU A 93 -15.65 -5.97 -2.32
CA GLU A 93 -16.65 -6.20 -3.37
C GLU A 93 -17.95 -5.52 -2.96
N ASP A 94 -18.48 -4.69 -3.86
CA ASP A 94 -19.71 -3.96 -3.65
C ASP A 94 -20.52 -3.99 -4.94
N ALA A 95 -21.71 -4.58 -4.87
CA ALA A 95 -22.61 -4.73 -6.04
C ALA A 95 -21.91 -5.39 -7.25
N GLY A 96 -21.06 -6.38 -6.99
CA GLY A 96 -20.34 -7.09 -8.03
C GLY A 96 -19.07 -6.41 -8.52
N GLU A 97 -18.74 -5.22 -7.99
CA GLU A 97 -17.52 -4.50 -8.35
C GLU A 97 -16.50 -4.53 -7.24
N LEU A 98 -15.24 -4.72 -7.61
CA LEU A 98 -14.13 -4.61 -6.67
C LEU A 98 -13.71 -3.14 -6.57
N ARG A 99 -13.52 -2.67 -5.34
CA ARG A 99 -13.01 -1.33 -5.07
C ARG A 99 -11.84 -1.40 -4.11
N LEU A 100 -10.84 -0.59 -4.36
CA LEU A 100 -9.74 -0.41 -3.43
C LEU A 100 -10.20 0.57 -2.35
N THR A 101 -10.16 0.11 -1.10
CA THR A 101 -10.58 0.92 0.05
C THR A 101 -9.43 1.17 1.00
N ILE A 102 -9.44 2.34 1.60
CA ILE A 102 -8.44 2.74 2.60
C ILE A 102 -9.18 3.07 3.88
N VAL A 103 -8.84 2.38 4.94
CA VAL A 103 -9.49 2.56 6.24
C VAL A 103 -8.42 2.96 7.26
N PRO A 104 -8.60 4.07 7.99
CA PRO A 104 -7.69 4.42 9.08
C PRO A 104 -7.73 3.33 10.14
N LEU A 105 -6.57 2.98 10.68
CA LEU A 105 -6.49 2.07 11.82
C LEU A 105 -6.78 2.84 13.09
N ALA A 106 -7.77 2.37 13.84
CA ALA A 106 -8.08 2.95 15.14
C ALA A 106 -7.07 2.40 16.15
N LEU A 107 -6.14 3.23 16.57
CA LEU A 107 -5.18 2.89 17.61
C LEU A 107 -5.72 3.33 18.96
N ARG A 108 -5.64 2.44 19.92
CA ARG A 108 -6.10 2.72 21.29
C ARG A 108 -4.97 2.56 22.28
#